data_34e0320c8c22541b935ab5bc2e856da1
#
_entry.id   34e0320c8c22541b935ab5bc2e856da1
#
_cell.length_a   1.000
_cell.length_b   1.000
_cell.length_c   1.000
_cell.angle_alpha   90.00
_cell.angle_beta   90.00
_cell.angle_gamma   90.00
#
_symmetry.space_group_name_H-M   'P 1'
#
loop_
_entity.id
_entity.type
_entity.pdbx_description
1 polymer ?
#
loop_
_entity_poly.entity_id
_entity_poly.type
_entity_poly.pdbx_seq_one_letter_code
_entity_poly.pdbx_strand_id
1 'polypeptide(L)'
;MAQLAMGLAGAAIGTAIGGTATGLGQSLGWTIGVALGGVLFSEGGPDVNQEGSRLDDLRVTSSAYGQAVADIYGTVPVPGNIIQSSEIYEHVYTNKQSSGGKGGGRQTVTTTSYSYDVDLAVALCEGPIFSVIQIFANEQLIFDASESAEAVQPDWLKFRVYKGTEDQDVDPTLEALTGDLTPAYRGVAYVVFDKFQLAGFNNSIPNFRFVVSKVGSSQKSVTLIDNPIGSNGSEHYGF
;
A
#
# COMPACT_ATOMS: atom_id res chain seq x y z
N MET A 1 -25.60 13.70 21.84
CA MET A 1 -26.36 12.97 20.79
C MET A 1 -26.09 13.53 19.39
N ALA A 2 -26.26 14.84 19.17
CA ALA A 2 -26.03 15.47 17.86
C ALA A 2 -24.60 15.32 17.33
N GLN A 3 -23.56 15.47 18.18
CA GLN A 3 -22.17 15.28 17.80
C GLN A 3 -21.86 13.86 17.34
N LEU A 4 -22.49 12.87 17.94
CA LEU A 4 -22.34 11.45 17.58
C LEU A 4 -22.96 11.16 16.21
N ALA A 5 -24.11 11.77 15.89
CA ALA A 5 -24.74 11.66 14.58
C ALA A 5 -23.90 12.32 13.48
N MET A 6 -23.27 13.46 13.77
CA MET A 6 -22.38 14.15 12.83
C MET A 6 -21.08 13.36 12.58
N GLY A 7 -20.55 12.70 13.62
CA GLY A 7 -19.41 11.81 13.48
C GLY A 7 -19.71 10.64 12.55
N LEU A 8 -20.88 10.01 12.68
CA LEU A 8 -21.31 8.93 11.80
C LEU A 8 -21.52 9.41 10.35
N ALA A 9 -22.12 10.58 10.15
CA ALA A 9 -22.28 11.17 8.83
C ALA A 9 -20.91 11.51 8.20
N GLY A 10 -19.97 12.04 8.99
CA GLY A 10 -18.62 12.31 8.54
C GLY A 10 -17.85 11.04 8.15
N ALA A 11 -18.01 9.95 8.90
CA ALA A 11 -17.43 8.65 8.56
C ALA A 11 -17.98 8.10 7.23
N ALA A 12 -19.27 8.27 6.97
CA ALA A 12 -19.91 7.85 5.71
C ALA A 12 -19.40 8.65 4.51
N ILE A 13 -19.17 9.96 4.68
CA ILE A 13 -18.59 10.81 3.63
C ILE A 13 -17.11 10.43 3.41
N GLY A 14 -16.37 10.14 4.48
CA GLY A 14 -14.98 9.71 4.40
C GLY A 14 -14.82 8.39 3.62
N THR A 15 -15.74 7.44 3.76
CA THR A 15 -15.74 6.20 2.95
C THR A 15 -16.05 6.45 1.47
N ALA A 16 -16.87 7.43 1.16
CA ALA A 16 -17.18 7.79 -0.23
C ALA A 16 -16.00 8.47 -0.95
N ILE A 17 -15.16 9.19 -0.21
CA ILE A 17 -13.99 9.91 -0.76
C ILE A 17 -12.73 9.02 -0.79
N GLY A 18 -12.56 8.18 0.21
CA GLY A 18 -11.34 7.37 0.41
C GLY A 18 -11.41 5.92 -0.09
N GLY A 19 -12.46 5.54 -0.84
CA GLY A 19 -12.64 4.13 -1.24
C GLY A 19 -13.08 3.21 -0.10
N THR A 20 -13.49 2.01 -0.44
CA THR A 20 -14.07 1.06 0.49
C THR A 20 -13.15 0.65 1.64
N ALA A 21 -13.69 0.77 2.83
CA ALA A 21 -13.48 -0.10 4.01
C ALA A 21 -12.10 -0.21 4.67
N THR A 22 -11.06 0.45 4.26
CA THR A 22 -9.87 0.57 5.11
C THR A 22 -10.06 1.77 6.03
N GLY A 23 -10.03 1.56 7.33
CA GLY A 23 -10.42 2.47 8.43
C GLY A 23 -10.00 3.95 8.39
N LEU A 24 -9.44 4.42 7.30
CA LEU A 24 -8.83 5.73 7.12
C LEU A 24 -9.82 6.79 6.67
N GLY A 25 -10.58 6.51 5.63
CA GLY A 25 -11.65 7.41 5.20
C GLY A 25 -12.66 7.56 6.33
N GLN A 26 -12.92 6.49 7.09
CA GLN A 26 -13.79 6.50 8.25
C GLN A 26 -13.20 7.30 9.41
N SER A 27 -11.91 7.11 9.73
CA SER A 27 -11.26 7.81 10.86
C SER A 27 -11.13 9.32 10.59
N LEU A 28 -10.74 9.71 9.39
CA LEU A 28 -10.70 11.12 8.99
C LEU A 28 -12.10 11.73 8.98
N GLY A 29 -13.07 11.04 8.38
CA GLY A 29 -14.45 11.50 8.34
C GLY A 29 -15.09 11.61 9.73
N TRP A 30 -14.79 10.67 10.64
CA TRP A 30 -15.24 10.74 12.03
C TRP A 30 -14.64 11.94 12.76
N THR A 31 -13.33 12.15 12.68
CA THR A 31 -12.64 13.26 13.35
C THR A 31 -13.16 14.61 12.87
N ILE A 32 -13.31 14.78 11.56
CA ILE A 32 -13.88 16.00 10.98
C ILE A 32 -15.36 16.15 11.39
N GLY A 33 -16.13 15.08 11.33
CA GLY A 33 -17.56 15.11 11.68
C GLY A 33 -17.83 15.48 13.14
N VAL A 34 -17.04 14.97 14.08
CA VAL A 34 -17.16 15.32 15.52
C VAL A 34 -16.74 16.77 15.76
N ALA A 35 -15.64 17.23 15.16
CA ALA A 35 -15.18 18.61 15.29
C ALA A 35 -16.21 19.61 14.73
N LEU A 36 -16.77 19.32 13.53
CA LEU A 36 -17.82 20.14 12.92
C LEU A 36 -19.09 20.16 13.77
N GLY A 37 -19.50 19.00 14.33
CA GLY A 37 -20.66 18.91 15.20
C GLY A 37 -20.57 19.82 16.41
N GLY A 38 -19.39 19.93 17.04
CA GLY A 38 -19.15 20.82 18.17
C GLY A 38 -19.30 22.30 17.83
N VAL A 39 -18.89 22.71 16.64
CA VAL A 39 -18.93 24.11 16.19
C VAL A 39 -20.32 24.50 15.68
N LEU A 40 -21.00 23.62 14.90
CA LEU A 40 -22.29 23.91 14.30
C LEU A 40 -23.44 24.02 15.31
N PHE A 41 -23.30 23.42 16.50
CA PHE A 41 -24.30 23.51 17.57
C PHE A 41 -23.98 24.58 18.63
N SER A 42 -22.92 25.39 18.43
CA SER A 42 -22.71 26.59 19.21
C SER A 42 -23.50 27.77 18.60
N GLU A 43 -24.26 28.47 19.42
CA GLU A 43 -25.09 29.61 18.96
C GLU A 43 -24.23 30.76 18.44
N GLY A 44 -24.28 31.02 17.11
CA GLY A 44 -23.89 32.30 16.53
C GLY A 44 -22.39 32.67 16.57
N GLY A 45 -21.48 31.70 16.43
CA GLY A 45 -20.04 31.99 16.36
C GLY A 45 -19.57 32.50 14.98
N PRO A 46 -18.36 33.10 14.90
CA PRO A 46 -17.76 33.53 13.65
C PRO A 46 -17.46 32.33 12.72
N ASP A 47 -17.22 32.59 11.45
CA ASP A 47 -16.79 31.57 10.49
C ASP A 47 -15.52 30.88 10.99
N VAL A 48 -15.51 29.55 10.95
CA VAL A 48 -14.39 28.73 11.44
C VAL A 48 -13.70 28.05 10.28
N ASN A 49 -12.41 28.31 10.16
CA ASN A 49 -11.51 27.59 9.27
C ASN A 49 -10.77 26.54 10.07
N GLN A 50 -10.96 25.27 9.70
CA GLN A 50 -10.26 24.15 10.32
C GLN A 50 -9.34 23.53 9.28
N GLU A 51 -8.04 23.54 9.57
CA GLU A 51 -7.01 22.98 8.71
C GLU A 51 -6.53 21.65 9.32
N GLY A 52 -6.54 20.59 8.51
CA GLY A 52 -6.00 19.28 8.88
C GLY A 52 -4.48 19.29 8.97
N SER A 53 -3.91 18.26 9.56
CA SER A 53 -2.45 18.10 9.63
C SER A 53 -1.87 18.01 8.22
N ARG A 54 -0.88 18.87 7.94
CA ARG A 54 -0.09 18.85 6.71
C ARG A 54 1.21 18.09 6.95
N LEU A 55 1.70 17.44 5.92
CA LEU A 55 2.97 16.73 5.99
C LEU A 55 4.13 17.72 6.06
N ASP A 56 4.85 17.75 7.19
CA ASP A 56 5.98 18.67 7.40
C ASP A 56 7.32 18.03 7.00
N ASP A 57 7.41 16.69 6.98
CA ASP A 57 8.66 15.98 6.68
C ASP A 57 8.40 14.57 6.13
N LEU A 58 9.07 14.22 5.04
CA LEU A 58 9.02 12.89 4.45
C LEU A 58 10.00 11.96 5.15
N ARG A 59 9.50 11.04 5.93
CA ARG A 59 10.32 9.95 6.49
C ARG A 59 10.27 8.75 5.56
N VAL A 60 11.33 8.54 4.80
CA VAL A 60 11.57 7.29 4.05
C VAL A 60 12.18 6.28 5.03
N THR A 61 11.47 5.20 5.30
CA THR A 61 11.84 4.27 6.37
C THR A 61 12.89 3.24 5.96
N SER A 62 13.09 2.97 4.66
CA SER A 62 14.09 2.01 4.20
C SER A 62 14.48 2.24 2.74
N SER A 63 15.42 3.17 2.53
CA SER A 63 16.18 3.27 1.30
C SER A 63 17.66 3.24 1.67
N ALA A 64 18.31 2.09 1.52
CA ALA A 64 19.72 1.94 1.80
C ALA A 64 20.48 1.65 0.51
N TYR A 65 21.35 2.58 0.11
CA TYR A 65 22.25 2.33 -1.01
C TYR A 65 23.27 1.26 -0.65
N GLY A 66 23.51 0.32 -1.57
CA GLY A 66 24.47 -0.77 -1.36
C GLY A 66 23.93 -1.94 -0.52
N GLN A 67 22.61 -2.00 -0.28
CA GLN A 67 22.01 -3.16 0.35
C GLN A 67 22.11 -4.38 -0.58
N ALA A 68 22.55 -5.51 -0.04
CA ALA A 68 22.63 -6.75 -0.81
C ALA A 68 21.21 -7.22 -1.21
N VAL A 69 21.06 -7.57 -2.48
CA VAL A 69 19.83 -8.20 -2.99
C VAL A 69 19.85 -9.66 -2.54
N ALA A 70 18.78 -10.11 -1.90
CA ALA A 70 18.68 -11.49 -1.43
C ALA A 70 18.44 -12.45 -2.59
N ASP A 71 19.14 -13.58 -2.62
CA ASP A 71 18.74 -14.74 -3.42
C ASP A 71 17.86 -15.65 -2.55
N ILE A 72 16.71 -16.06 -3.07
CA ILE A 72 15.68 -16.79 -2.31
C ILE A 72 15.38 -18.15 -2.95
N TYR A 73 14.95 -19.10 -2.13
CA TYR A 73 14.53 -20.42 -2.57
C TYR A 73 13.14 -20.75 -1.99
N GLY A 74 12.25 -21.25 -2.83
CA GLY A 74 10.88 -21.58 -2.43
C GLY A 74 10.00 -20.35 -2.24
N THR A 75 9.15 -20.36 -1.22
CA THR A 75 8.26 -19.27 -0.86
C THR A 75 8.68 -18.69 0.49
N VAL A 76 9.11 -17.44 0.49
CA VAL A 76 9.66 -16.79 1.69
C VAL A 76 9.19 -15.34 1.80
N PRO A 77 9.09 -14.81 3.02
CA PRO A 77 8.91 -13.38 3.24
C PRO A 77 10.24 -12.64 3.01
N VAL A 78 10.20 -11.54 2.26
CA VAL A 78 11.34 -10.67 2.02
C VAL A 78 10.99 -9.22 2.39
N PRO A 79 11.90 -8.46 2.98
CA PRO A 79 11.71 -7.03 3.16
C PRO A 79 11.79 -6.31 1.82
N GLY A 80 11.01 -5.26 1.64
CA GLY A 80 11.13 -4.39 0.48
C GLY A 80 12.26 -3.37 0.67
N ASN A 81 13.05 -3.15 -0.37
CA ASN A 81 14.02 -2.05 -0.43
C ASN A 81 13.57 -1.04 -1.49
N ILE A 82 13.31 0.21 -1.09
CA ILE A 82 12.88 1.25 -2.01
C ILE A 82 14.08 1.66 -2.87
N ILE A 83 13.98 1.42 -4.17
CA ILE A 83 15.03 1.72 -5.16
C ILE A 83 14.77 3.02 -5.91
N GLN A 84 13.50 3.44 -5.99
CA GLN A 84 13.10 4.68 -6.63
C GLN A 84 11.75 5.16 -6.06
N SER A 85 11.58 6.48 -5.95
CA SER A 85 10.31 7.12 -5.58
C SER A 85 10.11 8.40 -6.35
N SER A 86 8.84 8.76 -6.61
CA SER A 86 8.48 10.10 -7.05
C SER A 86 8.59 11.12 -5.90
N GLU A 87 8.36 12.38 -6.22
CA GLU A 87 7.91 13.35 -5.21
C GLU A 87 6.54 12.93 -4.68
N ILE A 88 6.21 13.41 -3.49
CA ILE A 88 4.88 13.18 -2.93
C ILE A 88 3.89 14.13 -3.58
N TYR A 89 2.79 13.57 -4.07
CA TYR A 89 1.67 14.32 -4.61
C TYR A 89 0.70 14.68 -3.48
N GLU A 90 0.51 15.98 -3.24
CA GLU A 90 -0.45 16.49 -2.26
C GLU A 90 -1.81 16.71 -2.93
N HIS A 91 -2.86 16.17 -2.34
CA HIS A 91 -4.25 16.43 -2.72
C HIS A 91 -4.96 17.20 -1.62
N VAL A 92 -5.51 18.36 -1.97
CA VAL A 92 -6.20 19.24 -1.03
C VAL A 92 -7.70 19.13 -1.24
N TYR A 93 -8.40 18.74 -0.18
CA TYR A 93 -9.87 18.64 -0.16
C TYR A 93 -10.44 19.72 0.74
N THR A 94 -11.27 20.61 0.19
CA THR A 94 -11.94 21.64 0.96
C THR A 94 -13.44 21.35 1.01
N ASN A 95 -13.97 21.20 2.19
CA ASN A 95 -15.40 21.01 2.43
C ASN A 95 -15.94 22.24 3.18
N LYS A 96 -17.03 22.83 2.63
CA LYS A 96 -17.73 23.97 3.24
C LYS A 96 -19.10 23.52 3.70
N GLN A 97 -19.33 23.58 5.00
CA GLN A 97 -20.63 23.35 5.60
C GLN A 97 -21.18 24.66 6.18
N SER A 98 -22.39 25.04 5.74
CA SER A 98 -23.06 26.19 6.32
C SER A 98 -24.32 25.76 7.05
N SER A 99 -24.44 26.18 8.31
CA SER A 99 -25.64 26.01 9.12
C SER A 99 -26.35 27.36 9.25
N GLY A 100 -27.63 27.38 8.91
CA GLY A 100 -28.48 28.55 9.07
C GLY A 100 -29.80 28.13 9.73
N GLY A 101 -30.04 28.58 10.95
CA GLY A 101 -31.35 28.47 11.62
C GLY A 101 -32.26 29.62 11.25
N LYS A 102 -33.60 29.42 11.32
CA LYS A 102 -34.63 30.44 11.05
C LYS A 102 -34.60 31.48 12.17
N GLY A 103 -33.75 32.55 12.00
CA GLY A 103 -33.64 33.65 12.95
C GLY A 103 -32.22 33.87 13.55
N GLY A 104 -31.25 33.02 13.23
CA GLY A 104 -29.87 33.18 13.65
C GLY A 104 -28.90 33.44 12.49
N GLY A 105 -27.74 34.00 12.76
CA GLY A 105 -26.69 34.27 11.78
C GLY A 105 -26.26 32.96 11.05
N ARG A 106 -25.89 33.09 9.79
CA ARG A 106 -25.32 31.98 9.01
C ARG A 106 -23.88 31.79 9.38
N GLN A 107 -23.54 30.61 9.92
CA GLN A 107 -22.17 30.24 10.21
C GLN A 107 -21.67 29.28 9.14
N THR A 108 -20.51 29.55 8.57
CA THR A 108 -19.84 28.67 7.62
C THR A 108 -18.61 28.04 8.26
N VAL A 109 -18.52 26.72 8.24
CA VAL A 109 -17.33 25.99 8.64
C VAL A 109 -16.67 25.50 7.34
N THR A 110 -15.42 25.92 7.14
CA THR A 110 -14.58 25.44 6.06
C THR A 110 -13.54 24.49 6.66
N THR A 111 -13.58 23.24 6.21
CA THR A 111 -12.60 22.23 6.61
C THR A 111 -11.73 21.89 5.42
N THR A 112 -10.41 22.06 5.56
CA THR A 112 -9.41 21.64 4.59
C THR A 112 -8.73 20.40 5.09
N SER A 113 -8.72 19.32 4.29
CA SER A 113 -8.01 18.08 4.54
C SER A 113 -7.03 17.78 3.42
N TYR A 114 -5.94 17.13 3.78
CA TYR A 114 -4.86 16.78 2.87
C TYR A 114 -4.76 15.27 2.77
N SER A 115 -4.56 14.74 1.56
CA SER A 115 -4.11 13.37 1.34
C SER A 115 -2.90 13.37 0.44
N TYR A 116 -2.12 12.31 0.53
CA TYR A 116 -0.84 12.20 -0.15
C TYR A 116 -0.75 10.86 -0.84
N ASP A 117 -0.17 10.85 -2.03
CA ASP A 117 0.21 9.64 -2.73
C ASP A 117 1.64 9.75 -3.29
N VAL A 118 2.22 8.60 -3.64
CA VAL A 118 3.60 8.51 -4.12
C VAL A 118 3.74 7.33 -5.07
N ASP A 119 4.52 7.49 -6.13
CA ASP A 119 4.95 6.38 -6.97
C ASP A 119 6.23 5.77 -6.38
N LEU A 120 6.25 4.45 -6.20
CA LEU A 120 7.34 3.74 -5.54
C LEU A 120 7.77 2.53 -6.35
N ALA A 121 9.09 2.34 -6.50
CA ALA A 121 9.68 1.08 -6.92
C ALA A 121 10.38 0.41 -5.75
N VAL A 122 10.02 -0.83 -5.46
CA VAL A 122 10.51 -1.59 -4.31
C VAL A 122 11.16 -2.88 -4.81
N ALA A 123 12.48 -3.00 -4.66
CA ALA A 123 13.22 -4.23 -4.96
C ALA A 123 12.93 -5.30 -3.91
N LEU A 124 12.84 -6.56 -4.36
CA LEU A 124 12.49 -7.71 -3.54
C LEU A 124 13.70 -8.65 -3.38
N CYS A 125 14.10 -9.27 -4.47
CA CYS A 125 15.14 -10.30 -4.47
C CYS A 125 15.74 -10.46 -5.86
N GLU A 126 16.76 -11.29 -5.98
CA GLU A 126 17.31 -11.71 -7.26
C GLU A 126 16.26 -12.56 -8.01
N GLY A 127 16.04 -12.21 -9.28
CA GLY A 127 15.08 -12.90 -10.16
C GLY A 127 15.71 -14.14 -10.85
N PRO A 128 14.92 -14.83 -11.68
CA PRO A 128 13.49 -14.61 -11.87
C PRO A 128 12.64 -15.23 -10.75
N ILE A 129 11.55 -14.54 -10.39
CA ILE A 129 10.55 -15.06 -9.47
C ILE A 129 9.32 -15.61 -10.21
N PHE A 130 8.57 -16.46 -9.56
CA PHE A 130 7.30 -16.95 -10.10
C PHE A 130 6.18 -15.93 -9.87
N SER A 131 5.98 -15.51 -8.61
CA SER A 131 4.94 -14.54 -8.23
C SER A 131 5.21 -13.89 -6.88
N VAL A 132 4.54 -12.75 -6.67
CA VAL A 132 4.30 -12.15 -5.35
C VAL A 132 2.96 -12.67 -4.86
N ILE A 133 2.93 -13.29 -3.69
CA ILE A 133 1.74 -13.92 -3.11
C ILE A 133 1.02 -12.95 -2.17
N GLN A 134 1.77 -12.27 -1.31
CA GLN A 134 1.22 -11.32 -0.34
C GLN A 134 2.08 -10.07 -0.25
N ILE A 135 1.43 -8.95 0.04
CA ILE A 135 2.08 -7.67 0.31
C ILE A 135 1.55 -7.13 1.64
N PHE A 136 2.48 -6.77 2.52
CA PHE A 136 2.20 -6.12 3.78
C PHE A 136 2.81 -4.73 3.81
N ALA A 137 2.09 -3.77 4.37
CA ALA A 137 2.54 -2.41 4.64
C ALA A 137 2.35 -2.12 6.13
N ASN A 138 3.42 -1.86 6.88
CA ASN A 138 3.42 -1.77 8.35
C ASN A 138 2.69 -2.94 9.02
N GLU A 139 3.01 -4.19 8.59
CA GLU A 139 2.38 -5.45 9.04
C GLU A 139 0.89 -5.61 8.67
N GLN A 140 0.26 -4.62 8.07
CA GLN A 140 -1.09 -4.73 7.53
C GLN A 140 -1.06 -5.43 6.17
N LEU A 141 -1.83 -6.49 6.02
CA LEU A 141 -2.02 -7.17 4.73
C LEU A 141 -2.81 -6.27 3.78
N ILE A 142 -2.21 -5.89 2.65
CA ILE A 142 -2.82 -5.04 1.63
C ILE A 142 -3.08 -5.76 0.30
N PHE A 143 -2.42 -6.89 0.08
CA PHE A 143 -2.65 -7.75 -1.08
C PHE A 143 -2.46 -9.21 -0.70
N ASP A 144 -3.39 -10.06 -1.14
CA ASP A 144 -3.30 -11.52 -0.99
C ASP A 144 -3.82 -12.21 -2.26
N ALA A 145 -2.96 -13.00 -2.89
CA ALA A 145 -3.27 -13.86 -4.02
C ALA A 145 -3.07 -15.35 -3.69
N SER A 146 -3.04 -15.71 -2.41
CA SER A 146 -2.94 -17.12 -2.01
C SER A 146 -4.20 -17.90 -2.43
N GLU A 147 -4.03 -19.16 -2.88
CA GLU A 147 -5.14 -20.01 -3.34
C GLU A 147 -6.18 -20.30 -2.23
N SER A 148 -5.83 -20.05 -0.98
CA SER A 148 -6.66 -20.35 0.20
C SER A 148 -7.48 -19.16 0.71
N ALA A 149 -7.28 -17.97 0.15
CA ALA A 149 -7.97 -16.75 0.58
C ALA A 149 -8.72 -16.13 -0.60
N GLU A 150 -9.84 -15.47 -0.31
CA GLU A 150 -10.46 -14.56 -1.25
C GLU A 150 -9.44 -13.43 -1.55
N ALA A 151 -9.18 -13.16 -2.83
CA ALA A 151 -8.15 -12.21 -3.22
C ALA A 151 -8.41 -10.85 -2.57
N VAL A 152 -7.47 -10.40 -1.75
CA VAL A 152 -7.53 -9.08 -1.10
C VAL A 152 -6.73 -8.12 -1.95
N GLN A 153 -7.43 -7.22 -2.63
CA GLN A 153 -6.82 -6.09 -3.31
C GLN A 153 -7.78 -4.90 -3.24
N PRO A 154 -7.50 -3.90 -2.41
CA PRO A 154 -8.30 -2.68 -2.38
C PRO A 154 -8.25 -1.93 -3.72
N ASP A 155 -9.33 -1.28 -4.11
CA ASP A 155 -9.45 -0.54 -5.39
C ASP A 155 -8.38 0.55 -5.57
N TRP A 156 -7.89 1.12 -4.46
CA TRP A 156 -6.85 2.14 -4.47
C TRP A 156 -5.44 1.58 -4.70
N LEU A 157 -5.22 0.27 -4.47
CA LEU A 157 -3.91 -0.35 -4.60
C LEU A 157 -3.66 -0.75 -6.05
N LYS A 158 -2.83 0.02 -6.74
CA LYS A 158 -2.38 -0.27 -8.10
C LYS A 158 -0.89 -0.56 -8.07
N PHE A 159 -0.52 -1.71 -8.60
CA PHE A 159 0.90 -2.08 -8.68
C PHE A 159 1.17 -3.00 -9.88
N ARG A 160 2.43 -3.04 -10.29
CA ARG A 160 2.97 -3.96 -11.30
C ARG A 160 4.12 -4.75 -10.69
N VAL A 161 4.21 -6.03 -11.06
CA VAL A 161 5.28 -6.93 -10.62
C VAL A 161 6.22 -7.18 -11.78
N TYR A 162 7.49 -6.87 -11.58
CA TYR A 162 8.58 -7.20 -12.47
C TYR A 162 9.34 -8.38 -11.88
N LYS A 163 9.45 -9.46 -12.67
CA LYS A 163 9.91 -10.76 -12.15
C LYS A 163 11.42 -10.90 -12.06
N GLY A 164 12.18 -9.97 -12.60
CA GLY A 164 13.63 -10.05 -12.64
C GLY A 164 14.14 -10.94 -13.79
N THR A 165 13.44 -10.98 -14.92
CA THR A 165 13.92 -11.70 -16.10
C THR A 165 14.95 -10.85 -16.86
N GLU A 166 15.79 -11.52 -17.67
CA GLU A 166 16.84 -10.86 -18.46
C GLU A 166 16.28 -10.01 -19.62
N ASP A 167 15.06 -10.27 -20.03
CA ASP A 167 14.33 -9.60 -21.11
C ASP A 167 13.30 -8.59 -20.61
N GLN A 168 13.29 -8.32 -19.29
CA GLN A 168 12.33 -7.41 -18.67
C GLN A 168 12.50 -5.96 -19.19
N ASP A 169 11.36 -5.34 -19.49
CA ASP A 169 11.29 -3.98 -19.97
C ASP A 169 11.33 -2.97 -18.82
N VAL A 170 11.62 -1.71 -19.17
CA VAL A 170 11.55 -0.57 -18.23
C VAL A 170 10.10 -0.31 -17.85
N ASP A 171 9.85 -0.02 -16.57
CA ASP A 171 8.53 0.40 -16.13
C ASP A 171 8.20 1.82 -16.63
N PRO A 172 7.03 2.03 -17.26
CA PRO A 172 6.67 3.32 -17.84
C PRO A 172 6.51 4.44 -16.80
N THR A 173 6.12 4.12 -15.56
CA THR A 173 6.03 5.12 -14.48
C THR A 173 7.42 5.58 -14.06
N LEU A 174 8.37 4.64 -13.94
CA LEU A 174 9.75 4.98 -13.61
C LEU A 174 10.43 5.75 -14.73
N GLU A 175 10.18 5.37 -16.00
CA GLU A 175 10.69 6.07 -17.18
C GLU A 175 10.15 7.51 -17.24
N ALA A 176 8.87 7.70 -16.90
CA ALA A 176 8.28 9.04 -16.82
C ALA A 176 8.92 9.92 -15.73
N LEU A 177 9.42 9.32 -14.64
CA LEU A 177 10.09 10.02 -13.54
C LEU A 177 11.55 10.39 -13.84
N THR A 178 12.29 9.51 -14.52
CA THR A 178 13.77 9.65 -14.67
C THR A 178 14.22 9.79 -16.11
N GLY A 179 13.33 9.56 -17.08
CA GLY A 179 13.62 9.65 -18.53
C GLY A 179 14.33 8.41 -19.07
N ASP A 180 14.96 8.57 -20.25
CA ASP A 180 15.57 7.49 -21.06
C ASP A 180 16.72 6.74 -20.35
N LEU A 181 17.22 7.25 -19.23
CA LEU A 181 18.27 6.61 -18.44
C LEU A 181 17.75 5.64 -17.38
N THR A 182 16.44 5.44 -17.31
CA THR A 182 15.82 4.54 -16.34
C THR A 182 16.23 3.09 -16.61
N PRO A 183 16.85 2.39 -15.64
CA PRO A 183 17.22 1.00 -15.82
C PRO A 183 16.00 0.08 -15.77
N ALA A 184 16.03 -0.99 -16.56
CA ALA A 184 14.99 -2.04 -16.51
C ALA A 184 15.15 -2.97 -15.30
N TYR A 185 16.19 -2.81 -14.48
CA TYR A 185 16.52 -3.65 -13.32
C TYR A 185 16.49 -5.15 -13.62
N ARG A 186 17.05 -5.57 -14.80
CA ARG A 186 17.12 -6.97 -15.19
C ARG A 186 17.88 -7.78 -14.17
N GLY A 187 17.44 -9.01 -13.93
CA GLY A 187 17.99 -9.86 -12.88
C GLY A 187 17.48 -9.55 -11.47
N VAL A 188 16.71 -8.46 -11.26
CA VAL A 188 16.13 -8.10 -9.97
C VAL A 188 14.61 -8.10 -10.07
N ALA A 189 13.96 -8.83 -9.18
CA ALA A 189 12.52 -8.76 -9.03
C ALA A 189 12.13 -7.53 -8.21
N TYR A 190 11.16 -6.74 -8.70
CA TYR A 190 10.69 -5.54 -8.03
C TYR A 190 9.21 -5.30 -8.26
N VAL A 191 8.62 -4.47 -7.44
CA VAL A 191 7.22 -4.03 -7.55
C VAL A 191 7.19 -2.53 -7.72
N VAL A 192 6.39 -2.04 -8.65
CA VAL A 192 6.10 -0.61 -8.82
C VAL A 192 4.68 -0.36 -8.36
N PHE A 193 4.53 0.52 -7.41
CA PHE A 193 3.24 1.04 -6.96
C PHE A 193 2.94 2.36 -7.67
N ASP A 194 1.75 2.45 -8.28
CA ASP A 194 1.25 3.68 -8.87
C ASP A 194 0.38 4.41 -7.86
N LYS A 195 0.76 5.63 -7.52
CA LYS A 195 0.02 6.52 -6.60
C LYS A 195 -0.42 5.83 -5.32
N PHE A 196 0.56 5.23 -4.64
CA PHE A 196 0.33 4.56 -3.36
C PHE A 196 -0.16 5.57 -2.33
N GLN A 197 -1.35 5.34 -1.78
CA GLN A 197 -1.99 6.25 -0.85
C GLN A 197 -1.36 6.19 0.54
N LEU A 198 -0.84 7.33 1.02
CA LEU A 198 -0.15 7.42 2.32
C LEU A 198 -1.07 7.71 3.49
N ALA A 199 -2.31 8.15 3.23
CA ALA A 199 -3.26 8.51 4.30
C ALA A 199 -3.48 7.38 5.32
N GLY A 200 -3.33 6.10 4.88
CA GLY A 200 -3.38 4.90 5.68
C GLY A 200 -2.24 4.65 6.63
N PHE A 201 -1.19 5.34 6.41
CA PHE A 201 0.09 5.06 7.01
C PHE A 201 0.67 6.32 7.68
N ASN A 202 -0.21 7.15 8.26
CA ASN A 202 0.14 8.42 8.89
C ASN A 202 0.88 9.38 7.94
N ASN A 203 0.49 9.39 6.66
CA ASN A 203 1.13 10.17 5.60
C ASN A 203 2.64 9.90 5.48
N SER A 204 3.09 8.71 5.80
CA SER A 204 4.48 8.27 5.65
C SER A 204 4.57 7.00 4.79
N ILE A 205 5.71 6.80 4.14
CA ILE A 205 5.95 5.57 3.37
C ILE A 205 6.09 4.41 4.36
N PRO A 206 5.25 3.35 4.26
CA PRO A 206 5.29 2.24 5.19
C PRO A 206 6.50 1.32 4.95
N ASN A 207 6.81 0.52 5.96
CA ASN A 207 7.70 -0.63 5.79
C ASN A 207 6.98 -1.72 5.03
N PHE A 208 7.51 -2.07 3.85
CA PHE A 208 6.96 -3.14 3.04
C PHE A 208 7.59 -4.48 3.37
N ARG A 209 6.75 -5.53 3.37
CA ARG A 209 7.15 -6.92 3.43
C ARG A 209 6.36 -7.70 2.39
N PHE A 210 7.03 -8.53 1.61
CA PHE A 210 6.44 -9.30 0.52
C PHE A 210 6.62 -10.78 0.78
N VAL A 211 5.62 -11.59 0.47
CA VAL A 211 5.77 -13.03 0.36
C VAL A 211 5.95 -13.38 -1.10
N VAL A 212 7.13 -13.87 -1.43
CA VAL A 212 7.57 -14.09 -2.81
C VAL A 212 7.83 -15.58 -3.03
N SER A 213 7.42 -16.10 -4.18
CA SER A 213 7.70 -17.47 -4.59
C SER A 213 8.60 -17.51 -5.82
N LYS A 214 9.71 -18.25 -5.74
CA LYS A 214 10.57 -18.63 -6.87
C LYS A 214 10.13 -19.93 -7.53
N VAL A 215 9.28 -20.72 -6.87
CA VAL A 215 8.82 -22.02 -7.37
C VAL A 215 7.34 -21.91 -7.74
N GLY A 216 7.01 -22.21 -8.98
CA GLY A 216 5.63 -22.27 -9.44
C GLY A 216 4.87 -23.45 -8.81
N SER A 217 3.56 -23.28 -8.64
CA SER A 217 2.68 -24.33 -8.13
C SER A 217 2.71 -25.62 -8.98
N SER A 218 3.08 -25.52 -10.24
CA SER A 218 3.27 -26.66 -11.16
C SER A 218 4.56 -27.43 -10.93
N GLN A 219 5.49 -26.93 -10.14
CA GLN A 219 6.68 -27.67 -9.70
C GLN A 219 6.48 -28.42 -8.37
N LYS A 220 5.26 -28.68 -7.98
CA LYS A 220 4.93 -29.60 -6.90
C LYS A 220 5.33 -31.04 -7.18
N SER A 221 5.75 -31.31 -8.36
CA SER A 221 6.44 -32.54 -8.75
C SER A 221 7.92 -32.28 -9.05
N VAL A 222 8.66 -31.71 -8.13
CA VAL A 222 9.90 -32.38 -7.87
C VAL A 222 9.42 -33.70 -7.29
N THR A 223 9.14 -34.65 -8.11
CA THR A 223 9.45 -36.02 -7.85
C THR A 223 10.87 -35.94 -7.31
N LEU A 224 11.02 -35.85 -5.99
CA LEU A 224 12.21 -36.39 -5.38
C LEU A 224 12.30 -37.70 -6.09
N ILE A 225 13.19 -37.73 -7.05
CA ILE A 225 13.47 -38.92 -7.79
C ILE A 225 13.36 -39.99 -6.76
N ASP A 226 12.37 -40.87 -6.93
CA ASP A 226 12.48 -42.15 -6.33
C ASP A 226 13.88 -42.59 -6.67
N ASN A 227 14.77 -42.22 -5.80
CA ASN A 227 16.13 -42.70 -5.89
C ASN A 227 15.97 -44.16 -5.54
N PRO A 228 16.04 -45.05 -6.50
CA PRO A 228 15.86 -46.46 -6.26
C PRO A 228 17.04 -47.05 -5.49
N ILE A 229 17.70 -46.25 -4.66
CA ILE A 229 18.72 -46.73 -3.73
C ILE A 229 18.14 -47.79 -2.80
N GLY A 230 16.81 -47.79 -2.65
CA GLY A 230 16.15 -48.83 -1.85
C GLY A 230 15.86 -50.14 -2.57
N SER A 231 15.83 -50.17 -3.90
CA SER A 231 15.49 -51.40 -4.62
C SER A 231 16.66 -52.32 -4.96
N ASN A 232 17.88 -51.78 -4.86
CA ASN A 232 19.09 -52.56 -5.16
C ASN A 232 19.81 -53.09 -3.90
N GLY A 233 19.27 -52.84 -2.72
CA GLY A 233 19.84 -53.28 -1.47
C GLY A 233 19.48 -54.73 -1.07
N SER A 234 18.68 -55.43 -1.86
CA SER A 234 18.30 -56.81 -1.58
C SER A 234 19.03 -57.87 -2.42
N GLU A 235 19.98 -57.44 -3.22
CA GLU A 235 20.79 -58.41 -3.96
C GLU A 235 22.07 -58.73 -3.24
N HIS A 236 22.07 -59.92 -2.72
CA HIS A 236 23.18 -60.83 -2.53
C HIS A 236 24.30 -60.46 -1.54
N TYR A 237 24.03 -60.76 -0.31
CA TYR A 237 25.06 -61.47 0.44
C TYR A 237 24.54 -62.90 0.71
N GLY A 238 24.64 -63.72 -0.33
CA GLY A 238 24.59 -65.14 -0.15
C GLY A 238 25.98 -65.59 0.29
N PHE A 239 26.02 -66.27 1.37
CA PHE A 239 27.12 -67.16 1.76
C PHE A 239 26.68 -68.56 1.52
#